data_32a19143b5088b0a5a6c9ef5db12458a
#
_entry.id   32a19143b5088b0a5a6c9ef5db12458a
#
_cell.length_a   1.000
_cell.length_b   1.000
_cell.length_c   1.000
_cell.angle_alpha   90.00
_cell.angle_beta   90.00
_cell.angle_gamma   90.00
#
_symmetry.space_group_name_H-M   'P 1'
#
loop_
_entity.id
_entity.type
_entity.pdbx_description
1 polymer ?
#
loop_
_entity_poly.entity_id
_entity_poly.type
_entity_poly.pdbx_seq_one_letter_code
_entity_poly.pdbx_strand_id
1 'polypeptide(L)'
;GHFEAVLILDELAKISVAVAFPVFEASFGPALAIVHFAPEALRQRILPKVCSGEMVVAVSMSEPQAGTALTDLKTTGKRDVDKIILNGNKRWCSGGGHADAYVVYCRLSDAPGAKGIGAVLVEKGADGFSFGAPESHMGWRGISSADMYFDNVEVPANNIIVPAGGFKQLMEAFDLERCGNTTMSLACGQSAFDLSLIHI
;
A
#
# COMPACT_ATOMS: atom_id res chain seq x y z
N GLY A 1 18.95 6.55 -4.44
CA GLY A 1 17.75 7.30 -4.95
C GLY A 1 16.82 6.39 -5.75
N HIS A 2 15.79 6.97 -6.38
CA HIS A 2 14.79 6.17 -7.14
C HIS A 2 15.38 5.44 -8.33
N PHE A 3 16.43 5.99 -8.96
CA PHE A 3 17.09 5.36 -10.10
C PHE A 3 17.80 4.06 -9.69
N GLU A 4 18.53 4.08 -8.59
CA GLU A 4 19.19 2.88 -8.05
C GLU A 4 18.16 1.82 -7.64
N ALA A 5 17.03 2.24 -7.07
CA ALA A 5 15.94 1.33 -6.74
C ALA A 5 15.33 0.67 -7.99
N VAL A 6 15.17 1.42 -9.10
CA VAL A 6 14.74 0.85 -10.41
C VAL A 6 15.72 -0.22 -10.88
N LEU A 7 17.03 0.04 -10.83
CA LEU A 7 18.04 -0.95 -11.25
C LEU A 7 18.02 -2.21 -10.38
N ILE A 8 17.82 -2.07 -9.07
CA ILE A 8 17.70 -3.21 -8.15
C ILE A 8 16.43 -4.00 -8.46
N LEU A 9 15.31 -3.34 -8.70
CA LEU A 9 14.05 -4.00 -9.04
C LEU A 9 14.16 -4.75 -10.36
N ASP A 10 14.80 -4.16 -11.38
CA ASP A 10 15.00 -4.79 -12.68
C ASP A 10 15.76 -6.11 -12.53
N GLU A 11 16.87 -6.12 -11.82
CA GLU A 11 17.67 -7.32 -11.63
C GLU A 11 16.97 -8.38 -10.76
N LEU A 12 16.32 -7.98 -9.68
CA LEU A 12 15.60 -8.94 -8.82
C LEU A 12 14.38 -9.54 -9.53
N ALA A 13 13.63 -8.74 -10.28
CA ALA A 13 12.41 -9.19 -10.93
C ALA A 13 12.66 -10.11 -12.12
N LYS A 14 13.85 -10.07 -12.76
CA LYS A 14 14.29 -11.07 -13.75
C LYS A 14 14.34 -12.48 -13.16
N ILE A 15 14.61 -12.57 -11.85
CA ILE A 15 14.68 -13.86 -11.14
C ILE A 15 13.33 -14.19 -10.51
N SER A 16 12.75 -13.25 -9.76
CA SER A 16 11.48 -13.43 -9.09
C SER A 16 10.85 -12.08 -8.72
N VAL A 17 9.67 -11.82 -9.26
CA VAL A 17 8.87 -10.63 -8.90
C VAL A 17 8.52 -10.65 -7.41
N ALA A 18 8.29 -11.82 -6.81
CA ALA A 18 8.00 -11.94 -5.39
C ALA A 18 9.18 -11.50 -4.49
N VAL A 19 10.42 -11.71 -4.94
CA VAL A 19 11.61 -11.23 -4.23
C VAL A 19 11.83 -9.73 -4.44
N ALA A 20 11.47 -9.20 -5.60
CA ALA A 20 11.56 -7.76 -5.89
C ALA A 20 10.51 -6.94 -5.11
N PHE A 21 9.36 -7.53 -4.82
CA PHE A 21 8.20 -6.81 -4.28
C PHE A 21 8.44 -6.12 -2.92
N PRO A 22 9.09 -6.71 -1.91
CA PRO A 22 9.42 -5.99 -0.67
C PRO A 22 10.29 -4.75 -0.89
N VAL A 23 11.24 -4.81 -1.84
CA VAL A 23 12.07 -3.66 -2.22
C VAL A 23 11.22 -2.59 -2.89
N PHE A 24 10.28 -2.99 -3.75
CA PHE A 24 9.31 -2.10 -4.37
C PHE A 24 8.43 -1.40 -3.32
N GLU A 25 7.82 -2.13 -2.38
CA GLU A 25 6.99 -1.58 -1.31
C GLU A 25 7.74 -0.54 -0.45
N ALA A 26 9.00 -0.83 -0.12
CA ALA A 26 9.84 0.06 0.69
C ALA A 26 10.35 1.29 -0.08
N SER A 27 10.54 1.19 -1.41
CA SER A 27 11.21 2.24 -2.20
C SER A 27 10.28 3.10 -3.04
N PHE A 28 9.16 2.53 -3.51
CA PHE A 28 8.21 3.17 -4.43
C PHE A 28 6.76 3.13 -3.94
N GLY A 29 6.46 2.24 -3.00
CA GLY A 29 5.12 1.98 -2.53
C GLY A 29 4.69 2.89 -1.37
N PRO A 30 3.90 2.36 -0.43
CA PRO A 30 3.25 3.13 0.62
C PRO A 30 4.21 3.87 1.55
N ALA A 31 5.48 3.44 1.65
CA ALA A 31 6.50 4.14 2.43
C ALA A 31 6.70 5.58 1.93
N LEU A 32 6.60 5.85 0.61
CA LEU A 32 6.72 7.20 0.05
C LEU A 32 5.60 8.13 0.52
N ALA A 33 4.37 7.64 0.65
CA ALA A 33 3.28 8.45 1.21
C ALA A 33 3.60 8.89 2.64
N ILE A 34 4.22 8.00 3.43
CA ILE A 34 4.66 8.33 4.80
C ILE A 34 5.81 9.35 4.75
N VAL A 35 6.82 9.16 3.88
CA VAL A 35 7.97 10.08 3.74
C VAL A 35 7.50 11.49 3.42
N HIS A 36 6.59 11.64 2.47
CA HIS A 36 6.23 12.95 1.94
C HIS A 36 5.13 13.66 2.74
N PHE A 37 4.20 12.92 3.33
CA PHE A 37 2.96 13.52 3.83
C PHE A 37 2.66 13.25 5.31
N ALA A 38 3.29 12.24 5.92
CA ALA A 38 3.00 11.94 7.34
C ALA A 38 3.59 13.00 8.29
N PRO A 39 2.95 13.22 9.44
CA PRO A 39 3.53 14.02 10.52
C PRO A 39 4.90 13.50 10.95
N GLU A 40 5.78 14.40 11.40
CA GLU A 40 7.16 14.07 11.77
C GLU A 40 7.23 12.93 12.80
N ALA A 41 6.39 12.96 13.82
CA ALA A 41 6.35 11.91 14.86
C ALA A 41 6.03 10.53 14.26
N LEU A 42 5.15 10.47 13.25
CA LEU A 42 4.81 9.22 12.56
C LEU A 42 5.97 8.74 11.68
N ARG A 43 6.62 9.66 10.95
CA ARG A 43 7.81 9.34 10.14
C ARG A 43 8.93 8.74 10.99
N GLN A 44 9.26 9.38 12.11
CA GLN A 44 10.31 8.92 13.03
C GLN A 44 9.98 7.57 13.68
N ARG A 45 8.72 7.26 13.86
CA ARG A 45 8.27 5.98 14.42
C ARG A 45 8.32 4.82 13.44
N ILE A 46 8.02 5.07 12.17
CA ILE A 46 7.82 4.03 11.15
C ILE A 46 9.02 3.84 10.23
N LEU A 47 9.55 4.93 9.65
CA LEU A 47 10.55 4.84 8.58
C LEU A 47 11.86 4.14 8.99
N PRO A 48 12.42 4.34 10.21
CA PRO A 48 13.62 3.60 10.61
C PRO A 48 13.42 2.07 10.57
N LYS A 49 12.24 1.60 10.98
CA LYS A 49 11.90 0.16 10.98
C LYS A 49 11.71 -0.37 9.56
N VAL A 50 11.14 0.44 8.66
CA VAL A 50 11.05 0.08 7.23
C VAL A 50 12.44 0.00 6.61
N CYS A 51 13.32 0.96 6.90
CA CYS A 51 14.68 0.97 6.36
C CYS A 51 15.55 -0.19 6.90
N SER A 52 15.34 -0.63 8.15
CA SER A 52 16.05 -1.78 8.72
C SER A 52 15.47 -3.14 8.30
N GLY A 53 14.29 -3.15 7.66
CA GLY A 53 13.56 -4.38 7.32
C GLY A 53 12.79 -5.00 8.49
N GLU A 54 12.70 -4.31 9.63
CA GLU A 54 11.93 -4.76 10.79
C GLU A 54 10.42 -4.58 10.61
N MET A 55 10.00 -3.74 9.67
CA MET A 55 8.59 -3.46 9.41
C MET A 55 8.30 -3.41 7.90
N VAL A 56 7.27 -4.12 7.50
CA VAL A 56 6.70 -4.04 6.15
C VAL A 56 5.43 -3.19 6.22
N VAL A 57 5.36 -2.18 5.36
CA VAL A 57 4.17 -1.34 5.21
C VAL A 57 3.55 -1.61 3.85
N ALA A 58 2.27 -1.91 3.82
CA ALA A 58 1.50 -2.14 2.60
C ALA A 58 0.44 -1.04 2.38
N VAL A 59 -0.12 -0.99 1.17
CA VAL A 59 -1.20 -0.06 0.83
C VAL A 59 -2.54 -0.78 0.76
N SER A 60 -3.59 -0.10 1.19
CA SER A 60 -4.96 -0.60 1.20
C SER A 60 -5.91 0.42 0.59
N MET A 61 -6.18 0.29 -0.72
CA MET A 61 -6.97 1.24 -1.50
C MET A 61 -8.30 0.66 -1.95
N SER A 62 -8.25 -0.41 -2.75
CA SER A 62 -9.40 -0.98 -3.45
C SER A 62 -10.45 -1.53 -2.50
N GLU A 63 -11.71 -1.42 -2.92
CA GLU A 63 -12.87 -1.99 -2.24
C GLU A 63 -13.69 -2.83 -3.22
N PRO A 64 -14.60 -3.70 -2.77
CA PRO A 64 -15.41 -4.53 -3.67
C PRO A 64 -16.16 -3.72 -4.73
N GLN A 65 -16.57 -2.49 -4.42
CA GLN A 65 -17.31 -1.59 -5.31
C GLN A 65 -16.46 -0.43 -5.86
N ALA A 66 -15.20 -0.27 -5.43
CA ALA A 66 -14.33 0.84 -5.80
C ALA A 66 -12.92 0.34 -6.14
N GLY A 67 -12.70 -0.01 -7.40
CA GLY A 67 -11.40 -0.37 -7.97
C GLY A 67 -10.81 0.82 -8.73
N THR A 68 -11.04 0.91 -10.04
CA THR A 68 -10.58 2.03 -10.87
C THR A 68 -11.14 3.38 -10.39
N ALA A 69 -12.40 3.41 -10.00
CA ALA A 69 -13.05 4.60 -9.45
C ALA A 69 -12.81 4.70 -7.93
N LEU A 70 -11.56 4.93 -7.51
CA LEU A 70 -11.18 5.07 -6.10
C LEU A 70 -11.93 6.20 -5.37
N THR A 71 -12.44 7.20 -6.10
CA THR A 71 -13.26 8.26 -5.54
C THR A 71 -14.59 7.79 -4.96
N ASP A 72 -15.01 6.56 -5.30
CA ASP A 72 -16.25 5.93 -4.85
C ASP A 72 -16.07 5.04 -3.60
N LEU A 73 -14.85 4.98 -3.04
CA LEU A 73 -14.58 4.21 -1.83
C LEU A 73 -15.51 4.63 -0.67
N LYS A 74 -15.88 3.65 0.14
CA LYS A 74 -16.87 3.80 1.24
C LYS A 74 -16.30 3.57 2.62
N THR A 75 -15.12 2.98 2.75
CA THR A 75 -14.44 2.86 4.05
C THR A 75 -14.32 4.24 4.68
N THR A 76 -14.79 4.39 5.90
CA THR A 76 -14.81 5.66 6.63
C THR A 76 -13.79 5.68 7.76
N GLY A 77 -13.22 6.86 8.03
CA GLY A 77 -12.44 7.15 9.23
C GLY A 77 -13.04 8.37 9.92
N LYS A 78 -13.82 8.16 10.97
CA LYS A 78 -14.45 9.23 11.72
C LYS A 78 -13.58 9.68 12.87
N ARG A 79 -13.34 10.99 12.97
CA ARG A 79 -12.58 11.55 14.08
C ARG A 79 -13.44 11.58 15.36
N ASP A 80 -12.86 11.07 16.43
CA ASP A 80 -13.39 11.14 17.79
C ASP A 80 -12.28 11.63 18.74
N VAL A 81 -12.29 12.92 19.04
CA VAL A 81 -11.30 13.65 19.85
C VAL A 81 -9.86 13.41 19.36
N ASP A 82 -9.14 12.46 19.95
CA ASP A 82 -7.74 12.11 19.67
C ASP A 82 -7.58 10.79 18.87
N LYS A 83 -8.70 10.20 18.44
CA LYS A 83 -8.76 8.95 17.68
C LYS A 83 -9.41 9.12 16.33
N ILE A 84 -9.16 8.15 15.45
CA ILE A 84 -9.92 7.90 14.23
C ILE A 84 -10.53 6.51 14.36
N ILE A 85 -11.83 6.40 14.15
CA ILE A 85 -12.57 5.14 14.16
C ILE A 85 -12.83 4.74 12.71
N LEU A 86 -12.22 3.63 12.27
CA LEU A 86 -12.36 3.12 10.91
C LEU A 86 -13.43 2.04 10.84
N ASN A 87 -14.25 2.13 9.79
CA ASN A 87 -15.26 1.13 9.44
C ASN A 87 -15.30 0.93 7.94
N GLY A 88 -15.36 -0.33 7.51
CA GLY A 88 -15.42 -0.69 6.10
C GLY A 88 -14.63 -1.93 5.76
N ASN A 89 -14.41 -2.15 4.46
CA ASN A 89 -13.65 -3.29 3.99
C ASN A 89 -12.83 -2.92 2.76
N LYS A 90 -11.68 -3.56 2.62
CA LYS A 90 -10.79 -3.45 1.47
C LYS A 90 -10.60 -4.80 0.81
N ARG A 91 -10.22 -4.77 -0.47
CA ARG A 91 -10.11 -5.98 -1.26
C ARG A 91 -8.77 -6.06 -2.00
N TRP A 92 -8.26 -7.29 -2.14
CA TRP A 92 -7.02 -7.61 -2.86
C TRP A 92 -5.79 -6.83 -2.39
N CYS A 93 -5.68 -6.63 -1.09
CA CYS A 93 -4.54 -5.88 -0.54
C CYS A 93 -3.30 -6.75 -0.52
N SER A 94 -2.28 -6.38 -1.32
CA SER A 94 -0.96 -7.01 -1.25
C SER A 94 -0.37 -6.86 0.14
N GLY A 95 0.31 -7.90 0.64
CA GLY A 95 0.78 -7.94 2.02
C GLY A 95 -0.34 -8.18 3.06
N GLY A 96 -1.59 -8.37 2.62
CA GLY A 96 -2.73 -8.60 3.51
C GLY A 96 -2.51 -9.77 4.46
N GLY A 97 -2.64 -9.53 5.77
CA GLY A 97 -2.38 -10.50 6.83
C GLY A 97 -0.89 -10.74 7.16
N HIS A 98 0.06 -10.22 6.36
CA HIS A 98 1.49 -10.38 6.56
C HIS A 98 2.22 -9.07 6.89
N ALA A 99 1.89 -7.96 6.22
CA ALA A 99 2.48 -6.67 6.53
C ALA A 99 2.17 -6.23 7.97
N ASP A 100 3.06 -5.43 8.56
CA ASP A 100 2.97 -4.96 9.95
C ASP A 100 2.09 -3.73 10.08
N ALA A 101 1.99 -2.92 9.02
CA ALA A 101 1.14 -1.74 8.97
C ALA A 101 0.61 -1.49 7.56
N TYR A 102 -0.48 -0.74 7.47
CA TYR A 102 -1.20 -0.48 6.23
C TYR A 102 -1.54 1.00 6.10
N VAL A 103 -1.21 1.58 4.94
CA VAL A 103 -1.70 2.91 4.53
C VAL A 103 -3.10 2.73 3.96
N VAL A 104 -4.11 3.02 4.77
CA VAL A 104 -5.53 2.78 4.45
C VAL A 104 -6.15 4.06 3.89
N TYR A 105 -6.58 4.03 2.62
CA TYR A 105 -7.35 5.11 2.01
C TYR A 105 -8.79 5.05 2.50
N CYS A 106 -9.28 6.12 3.08
CA CYS A 106 -10.63 6.16 3.64
C CYS A 106 -11.25 7.57 3.54
N ARG A 107 -12.55 7.65 3.73
CA ARG A 107 -13.26 8.92 3.83
C ARG A 107 -13.09 9.48 5.24
N LEU A 108 -12.37 10.58 5.32
CA LEU A 108 -12.14 11.32 6.57
C LEU A 108 -13.10 12.51 6.74
N SER A 109 -13.97 12.75 5.74
CA SER A 109 -15.09 13.72 5.82
C SER A 109 -16.23 13.31 4.90
N ASP A 110 -17.40 13.92 5.09
CA ASP A 110 -18.60 13.69 4.27
C ASP A 110 -18.55 14.40 2.89
N ALA A 111 -17.45 15.10 2.57
CA ALA A 111 -17.31 15.74 1.27
C ALA A 111 -17.32 14.69 0.14
N PRO A 112 -18.00 14.96 -0.98
CA PRO A 112 -18.15 13.98 -2.06
C PRO A 112 -16.85 13.76 -2.86
N GLY A 113 -16.75 12.58 -3.48
CA GLY A 113 -15.64 12.22 -4.37
C GLY A 113 -14.29 12.33 -3.67
N ALA A 114 -13.27 12.78 -4.38
CA ALA A 114 -11.90 12.93 -3.91
C ALA A 114 -11.76 13.87 -2.68
N LYS A 115 -12.66 14.83 -2.51
CA LYS A 115 -12.59 15.81 -1.43
C LYS A 115 -12.75 15.21 -0.03
N GLY A 116 -13.45 14.07 0.08
CA GLY A 116 -13.63 13.38 1.35
C GLY A 116 -12.48 12.42 1.71
N ILE A 117 -11.61 12.09 0.75
CA ILE A 117 -10.63 11.03 0.90
C ILE A 117 -9.32 11.56 1.47
N GLY A 118 -8.77 10.77 2.39
CA GLY A 118 -7.43 10.87 2.93
C GLY A 118 -6.85 9.48 3.19
N ALA A 119 -5.80 9.40 3.99
CA ALA A 119 -5.17 8.12 4.35
C ALA A 119 -4.73 8.12 5.81
N VAL A 120 -4.87 6.95 6.44
CA VAL A 120 -4.51 6.70 7.84
C VAL A 120 -3.61 5.48 7.92
N LEU A 121 -2.62 5.49 8.80
CA LEU A 121 -1.82 4.30 9.12
C LEU A 121 -2.56 3.44 10.14
N VAL A 122 -2.77 2.17 9.79
CA VAL A 122 -3.33 1.15 10.69
C VAL A 122 -2.29 0.06 10.89
N GLU A 123 -1.92 -0.21 12.13
CA GLU A 123 -0.98 -1.28 12.46
C GLU A 123 -1.71 -2.62 12.60
N LYS A 124 -1.05 -3.71 12.21
CA LYS A 124 -1.57 -5.07 12.38
C LYS A 124 -1.77 -5.35 13.88
N GLY A 125 -2.89 -6.00 14.19
CA GLY A 125 -3.24 -6.31 15.58
C GLY A 125 -4.06 -5.24 16.30
N ALA A 126 -4.45 -4.15 15.60
CA ALA A 126 -5.44 -3.22 16.13
C ALA A 126 -6.78 -3.97 16.36
N ASP A 127 -7.44 -3.70 17.49
CA ASP A 127 -8.73 -4.32 17.80
C ASP A 127 -9.77 -4.00 16.71
N GLY A 128 -10.56 -5.00 16.31
CA GLY A 128 -11.54 -4.88 15.22
C GLY A 128 -10.94 -4.93 13.81
N PHE A 129 -9.61 -5.03 13.65
CA PHE A 129 -8.95 -5.19 12.37
C PHE A 129 -8.71 -6.68 12.07
N SER A 130 -9.25 -7.17 10.97
CA SER A 130 -9.15 -8.58 10.59
C SER A 130 -8.92 -8.75 9.08
N PHE A 131 -8.57 -9.98 8.70
CA PHE A 131 -8.21 -10.33 7.33
C PHE A 131 -9.03 -11.52 6.84
N GLY A 132 -9.35 -11.52 5.56
CA GLY A 132 -9.91 -12.67 4.86
C GLY A 132 -8.87 -13.76 4.61
N ALA A 133 -9.32 -14.86 4.01
CA ALA A 133 -8.42 -15.90 3.54
C ALA A 133 -7.47 -15.34 2.45
N PRO A 134 -6.22 -15.82 2.39
CA PRO A 134 -5.32 -15.44 1.31
C PRO A 134 -5.88 -15.84 -0.07
N GLU A 135 -5.78 -14.92 -1.03
CA GLU A 135 -6.22 -15.16 -2.41
C GLU A 135 -5.26 -16.11 -3.14
N SER A 136 -5.82 -17.01 -3.95
CA SER A 136 -5.05 -17.88 -4.83
C SER A 136 -4.87 -17.23 -6.19
N HIS A 137 -3.70 -16.66 -6.44
CA HIS A 137 -3.40 -15.97 -7.69
C HIS A 137 -2.87 -16.90 -8.78
N MET A 138 -3.16 -16.56 -10.03
CA MET A 138 -2.60 -17.22 -11.22
C MET A 138 -1.08 -17.00 -11.33
N GLY A 139 -0.61 -15.81 -11.01
CA GLY A 139 0.80 -15.43 -10.88
C GLY A 139 1.08 -14.79 -9.53
N TRP A 140 2.18 -14.05 -9.40
CA TRP A 140 2.52 -13.30 -8.18
C TRP A 140 2.70 -14.18 -6.94
N ARG A 141 3.10 -15.43 -7.14
CA ARG A 141 3.24 -16.44 -6.08
C ARG A 141 4.37 -16.06 -5.14
N GLY A 142 4.07 -16.08 -3.85
CA GLY A 142 4.98 -15.63 -2.80
C GLY A 142 4.61 -14.27 -2.22
N ILE A 143 3.69 -13.51 -2.86
CA ILE A 143 3.09 -12.31 -2.29
C ILE A 143 1.69 -12.66 -1.79
N SER A 144 1.45 -12.41 -0.51
CA SER A 144 0.11 -12.53 0.07
C SER A 144 -0.80 -11.44 -0.48
N SER A 145 -2.05 -11.78 -0.71
CA SER A 145 -3.13 -10.82 -0.96
C SER A 145 -4.37 -11.28 -0.22
N ALA A 146 -5.02 -10.38 0.49
CA ALA A 146 -6.22 -10.70 1.25
C ALA A 146 -7.18 -9.51 1.32
N ASP A 147 -8.45 -9.80 1.58
CA ASP A 147 -9.41 -8.80 1.98
C ASP A 147 -9.12 -8.32 3.41
N MET A 148 -9.50 -7.09 3.72
CA MET A 148 -9.35 -6.49 5.05
C MET A 148 -10.68 -5.96 5.54
N TYR A 149 -10.94 -6.14 6.82
CA TYR A 149 -12.17 -5.73 7.47
C TYR A 149 -11.86 -4.84 8.65
N PHE A 150 -12.55 -3.71 8.71
CA PHE A 150 -12.44 -2.72 9.77
C PHE A 150 -13.80 -2.62 10.47
N ASP A 151 -13.86 -3.05 11.71
CA ASP A 151 -15.05 -2.97 12.56
C ASP A 151 -14.71 -2.14 13.81
N ASN A 152 -15.04 -0.86 13.76
CA ASN A 152 -14.73 0.12 14.79
C ASN A 152 -13.24 0.14 15.21
N VAL A 153 -12.35 0.02 14.22
CA VAL A 153 -10.90 0.04 14.47
C VAL A 153 -10.47 1.42 14.94
N GLU A 154 -9.97 1.50 16.16
CA GLU A 154 -9.47 2.74 16.72
C GLU A 154 -7.97 2.91 16.45
N VAL A 155 -7.60 4.04 15.87
CA VAL A 155 -6.19 4.45 15.71
C VAL A 155 -6.00 5.87 16.21
N PRO A 156 -4.82 6.23 16.71
CA PRO A 156 -4.51 7.61 17.12
C PRO A 156 -4.73 8.61 15.98
N ALA A 157 -5.28 9.78 16.26
CA ALA A 157 -5.49 10.81 15.23
C ALA A 157 -4.20 11.30 14.56
N ASN A 158 -3.04 11.14 15.22
CA ASN A 158 -1.73 11.44 14.64
C ASN A 158 -1.23 10.38 13.64
N ASN A 159 -1.98 9.29 13.45
CA ASN A 159 -1.76 8.32 12.38
C ASN A 159 -2.35 8.78 11.03
N ILE A 160 -3.00 9.93 10.96
CA ILE A 160 -3.41 10.52 9.67
C ILE A 160 -2.14 10.87 8.88
N ILE A 161 -1.96 10.23 7.73
CA ILE A 161 -0.87 10.50 6.79
C ILE A 161 -1.26 11.68 5.90
N VAL A 162 -2.48 11.62 5.34
CA VAL A 162 -3.03 12.66 4.48
C VAL A 162 -4.46 12.95 4.93
N PRO A 163 -4.82 14.20 5.25
CA PRO A 163 -6.16 14.56 5.67
C PRO A 163 -7.17 14.49 4.51
N ALA A 164 -8.45 14.64 4.83
CA ALA A 164 -9.50 14.79 3.82
C ALA A 164 -9.15 15.90 2.81
N GLY A 165 -9.41 15.65 1.54
CA GLY A 165 -9.05 16.55 0.42
C GLY A 165 -7.65 16.32 -0.13
N GLY A 166 -6.85 15.48 0.50
CA GLY A 166 -5.48 15.18 0.05
C GLY A 166 -5.37 14.04 -0.96
N PHE A 167 -6.45 13.62 -1.60
CA PHE A 167 -6.43 12.53 -2.59
C PHE A 167 -5.42 12.75 -3.72
N LYS A 168 -5.25 14.00 -4.16
CA LYS A 168 -4.23 14.34 -5.17
C LYS A 168 -2.81 13.99 -4.69
N GLN A 169 -2.47 14.30 -3.45
CA GLN A 169 -1.16 13.98 -2.85
C GLN A 169 -0.92 12.48 -2.82
N LEU A 170 -1.96 11.69 -2.50
CA LEU A 170 -1.88 10.23 -2.53
C LEU A 170 -1.62 9.70 -3.95
N MET A 171 -2.23 10.31 -4.97
CA MET A 171 -1.98 9.94 -6.37
C MET A 171 -0.59 10.35 -6.85
N GLU A 172 -0.04 11.46 -6.39
CA GLU A 172 1.35 11.88 -6.68
C GLU A 172 2.36 10.84 -6.13
N ALA A 173 2.15 10.32 -4.92
CA ALA A 173 2.97 9.22 -4.41
C ALA A 173 2.78 7.93 -5.23
N PHE A 174 1.56 7.66 -5.66
CA PHE A 174 1.22 6.48 -6.46
C PHE A 174 1.80 6.51 -7.89
N ASP A 175 2.11 7.67 -8.45
CA ASP A 175 2.75 7.77 -9.77
C ASP A 175 4.13 7.10 -9.78
N LEU A 176 4.92 7.25 -8.73
CA LEU A 176 6.20 6.55 -8.59
C LEU A 176 6.02 5.04 -8.39
N GLU A 177 4.98 4.62 -7.68
CA GLU A 177 4.63 3.21 -7.54
C GLU A 177 4.36 2.55 -8.90
N ARG A 178 3.71 3.25 -9.82
CA ARG A 178 3.50 2.78 -11.20
C ARG A 178 4.80 2.56 -11.95
N CYS A 179 5.82 3.39 -11.75
CA CYS A 179 7.15 3.19 -12.34
C CYS A 179 7.78 1.88 -11.85
N GLY A 180 7.72 1.59 -10.56
CA GLY A 180 8.24 0.35 -10.00
C GLY A 180 7.50 -0.89 -10.53
N ASN A 181 6.18 -0.85 -10.61
CA ASN A 181 5.38 -1.93 -11.21
C ASN A 181 5.74 -2.17 -12.69
N THR A 182 5.94 -1.10 -13.46
CA THR A 182 6.36 -1.19 -14.87
C THR A 182 7.75 -1.82 -14.98
N THR A 183 8.69 -1.43 -14.13
CA THR A 183 10.05 -2.01 -14.09
C THR A 183 10.00 -3.51 -13.85
N MET A 184 9.26 -3.98 -12.85
CA MET A 184 9.14 -5.41 -12.56
C MET A 184 8.49 -6.19 -13.72
N SER A 185 7.50 -5.59 -14.39
CA SER A 185 6.83 -6.20 -15.55
C SER A 185 7.78 -6.32 -16.74
N LEU A 186 8.57 -5.28 -17.03
CA LEU A 186 9.58 -5.29 -18.08
C LEU A 186 10.69 -6.31 -17.80
N ALA A 187 11.18 -6.38 -16.58
CA ALA A 187 12.21 -7.33 -16.16
C ALA A 187 11.73 -8.79 -16.35
N CYS A 188 10.49 -9.08 -15.98
CA CYS A 188 9.89 -10.40 -16.21
C CYS A 188 9.81 -10.73 -17.72
N GLY A 189 9.39 -9.74 -18.53
CA GLY A 189 9.35 -9.88 -19.98
C GLY A 189 10.74 -10.08 -20.59
N GLN A 190 11.75 -9.35 -20.13
CA GLN A 190 13.13 -9.49 -20.57
C GLN A 190 13.68 -10.87 -20.24
N SER A 191 13.44 -11.38 -19.04
CA SER A 191 13.86 -12.73 -18.63
C SER A 191 13.25 -13.81 -19.54
N ALA A 192 11.95 -13.67 -19.86
CA ALA A 192 11.29 -14.60 -20.76
C ALA A 192 11.85 -14.51 -22.20
N PHE A 193 12.16 -13.32 -22.68
CA PHE A 193 12.79 -13.09 -23.98
C PHE A 193 14.18 -13.72 -24.05
N ASP A 194 15.04 -13.44 -23.08
CA ASP A 194 16.41 -13.98 -23.00
C ASP A 194 16.39 -15.52 -23.00
N LEU A 195 15.48 -16.12 -22.24
CA LEU A 195 15.30 -17.57 -22.20
C LEU A 195 14.83 -18.10 -23.56
N SER A 196 13.97 -17.40 -24.28
CA SER A 196 13.46 -17.81 -25.61
C SER A 196 14.58 -17.88 -26.65
N LEU A 197 15.58 -17.01 -26.56
CA LEU A 197 16.74 -17.00 -27.49
C LEU A 197 17.57 -18.28 -27.42
N ILE A 198 17.55 -18.99 -26.30
CA ILE A 198 18.23 -20.27 -26.15
C ILE A 198 17.65 -21.32 -27.10
N HIS A 199 16.34 -21.25 -27.37
CA HIS A 199 15.66 -22.20 -28.26
C HIS A 199 15.78 -21.83 -29.74
N ILE A 200 16.13 -20.60 -30.07
CA ILE A 200 16.34 -20.13 -31.43
C ILE A 200 17.72 -20.53 -31.95
#